data_c3021cc70f2240c58dba969832e95d94
#
_entry.id   c3021cc70f2240c58dba969832e95d94
#
_cell.length_a   1.000
_cell.length_b   1.000
_cell.length_c   1.000
_cell.angle_alpha   90.00
_cell.angle_beta   90.00
_cell.angle_gamma   90.00
#
_symmetry.space_group_name_H-M   'P 1'
#
loop_
_entity.id
_entity.type
_entity.pdbx_description
1 polymer ?
#
loop_
_entity_poly.entity_id
_entity_poly.type
_entity_poly.pdbx_seq_one_letter_code
_entity_poly.pdbx_strand_id
1 'polypeptide(L)'
;MSAGSGHSSVLLTSVLLAGGGSAGHVSPLLALADCLRRRDPDLRVTALGTHKGLEQRLVPARGYALRTIPKVAFPRRPGGALVRLPVALKAAVDAAGAAIDETAPDVVVGFGGYVSTPAYLAARRRGIPIVVH
;
A
#
# COMPACT_ATOMS: atom_id res chain seq x y z
N MET A 1 3.32 -34.50 16.63
CA MET A 1 2.78 -34.03 16.43
C MET A 1 2.13 -33.30 16.17
N SER A 2 2.07 -32.98 16.13
CA SER A 2 1.50 -32.45 15.97
C SER A 2 1.00 -31.74 15.65
N ALA A 3 1.06 -31.69 15.97
CA ALA A 3 0.36 -31.22 15.75
C ALA A 3 -0.15 -30.42 14.97
N GLY A 4 0.11 -30.45 14.46
CA GLY A 4 -0.26 -29.82 13.40
C GLY A 4 -1.47 -29.28 13.28
N SER A 5 -2.06 -29.56 13.76
CA SER A 5 -3.32 -29.12 13.82
C SER A 5 -3.64 -28.05 12.88
N GLY A 6 -3.98 -28.24 11.77
CA GLY A 6 -4.82 -27.43 10.97
C GLY A 6 -4.47 -25.95 10.76
N HIS A 7 -3.37 -25.49 11.26
CA HIS A 7 -2.92 -24.16 10.97
C HIS A 7 -2.03 -24.19 9.73
N SER A 8 -2.62 -23.91 8.58
CA SER A 8 -1.79 -23.55 7.47
C SER A 8 -1.13 -22.22 7.83
N SER A 9 0.10 -22.27 8.30
CA SER A 9 0.89 -21.07 8.44
C SER A 9 1.14 -20.52 7.05
N VAL A 10 0.42 -19.49 6.69
CA VAL A 10 0.71 -18.73 5.49
C VAL A 10 1.99 -17.96 5.77
N LEU A 11 3.09 -18.41 5.18
CA LEU A 11 4.34 -17.68 5.27
C LEU A 11 4.27 -16.49 4.31
N LEU A 12 4.16 -15.31 4.87
CA LEU A 12 4.26 -14.10 4.09
C LEU A 12 5.73 -13.85 3.76
N THR A 13 6.02 -13.57 2.52
CA THR A 13 7.36 -13.21 2.07
C THR A 13 7.49 -11.74 1.68
N SER A 14 6.39 -11.12 1.29
CA SER A 14 6.34 -9.72 0.88
C SER A 14 4.99 -9.12 1.20
N VAL A 15 4.99 -7.92 1.74
CA VAL A 15 3.76 -7.16 2.00
C VAL A 15 3.89 -5.76 1.44
N LEU A 16 2.78 -5.23 0.96
CA LEU A 16 2.68 -3.85 0.49
C LEU A 16 1.71 -3.09 1.38
N LEU A 17 2.19 -2.01 1.98
CA LEU A 17 1.43 -1.18 2.90
C LEU A 17 1.11 0.15 2.21
N ALA A 18 -0.16 0.38 1.90
CA ALA A 18 -0.59 1.55 1.15
C ALA A 18 -1.22 2.59 2.07
N GLY A 19 -0.64 3.77 2.10
CA GLY A 19 -1.16 4.87 2.90
C GLY A 19 -0.25 6.08 2.80
N GLY A 20 -0.79 7.25 3.00
CA GLY A 20 0.04 8.42 2.91
C GLY A 20 -0.73 9.72 3.10
N GLY A 21 -0.02 10.81 2.94
CA GLY A 21 -0.54 12.16 3.03
C GLY A 21 -0.49 12.73 4.44
N SER A 22 -1.07 12.07 5.41
CA SER A 22 -1.17 12.57 6.77
C SER A 22 -0.57 11.62 7.79
N ALA A 23 -0.27 12.14 8.96
CA ALA A 23 0.22 11.34 10.08
C ALA A 23 -0.79 10.27 10.51
N GLY A 24 -2.09 10.55 10.36
CA GLY A 24 -3.13 9.58 10.69
C GLY A 24 -3.07 8.31 9.85
N HIS A 25 -2.53 8.38 8.64
CA HIS A 25 -2.35 7.23 7.77
C HIS A 25 -0.95 6.62 7.87
N VAL A 26 0.06 7.47 8.00
CA VAL A 26 1.46 7.03 7.99
C VAL A 26 1.87 6.39 9.32
N SER A 27 1.39 6.89 10.44
CA SER A 27 1.75 6.34 11.74
C SER A 27 1.33 4.87 11.93
N PRO A 28 0.07 4.50 11.68
CA PRO A 28 -0.31 3.10 11.79
C PRO A 28 0.38 2.21 10.75
N LEU A 29 0.65 2.73 9.55
CA LEU A 29 1.41 2.02 8.55
C LEU A 29 2.80 1.64 9.08
N LEU A 30 3.52 2.61 9.65
CA LEU A 30 4.85 2.38 10.20
C LEU A 30 4.81 1.47 11.43
N ALA A 31 3.78 1.59 12.26
CA ALA A 31 3.62 0.71 13.42
C ALA A 31 3.46 -0.75 12.99
N LEU A 32 2.65 -1.00 11.97
CA LEU A 32 2.51 -2.35 11.44
C LEU A 32 3.81 -2.84 10.80
N ALA A 33 4.48 -2.00 10.02
CA ALA A 33 5.75 -2.34 9.41
C ALA A 33 6.78 -2.78 10.44
N ASP A 34 6.91 -2.02 11.52
CA ASP A 34 7.85 -2.34 12.61
C ASP A 34 7.47 -3.65 13.30
N CYS A 35 6.18 -3.87 13.53
CA CYS A 35 5.70 -5.10 14.14
C CYS A 35 6.00 -6.32 13.26
N LEU A 36 5.74 -6.22 11.97
CA LEU A 36 6.00 -7.31 11.02
C LEU A 36 7.49 -7.62 10.94
N ARG A 37 8.33 -6.60 10.90
CA ARG A 37 9.78 -6.78 10.82
C ARG A 37 10.35 -7.43 12.09
N ARG A 38 9.78 -7.12 13.25
CA ARG A 38 10.19 -7.79 14.50
C ARG A 38 9.82 -9.27 14.50
N ARG A 39 8.67 -9.60 13.91
CA ARG A 39 8.21 -11.00 13.84
C ARG A 39 8.96 -11.82 12.81
N ASP A 40 9.31 -11.19 11.70
CA ASP A 40 10.02 -11.83 10.60
C ASP A 40 10.97 -10.82 9.96
N PRO A 41 12.26 -10.84 10.37
CA PRO A 41 13.25 -9.92 9.80
C PRO A 41 13.48 -10.09 8.30
N ASP A 42 13.15 -11.25 7.75
CA ASP A 42 13.35 -11.54 6.33
C ASP A 42 12.16 -11.09 5.46
N LEU A 43 11.06 -10.69 6.09
CA LEU A 43 9.89 -10.21 5.37
C LEU A 43 10.20 -8.92 4.62
N ARG A 44 9.88 -8.89 3.33
CA ARG A 44 10.02 -7.67 2.54
C ARG A 44 8.81 -6.79 2.77
N VAL A 45 9.05 -5.61 3.29
CA VAL A 45 7.99 -4.63 3.58
C VAL A 45 8.23 -3.43 2.66
N THR A 46 7.24 -3.12 1.84
CA THR A 46 7.27 -1.95 0.96
C THR A 46 6.06 -1.08 1.26
N ALA A 47 6.29 0.21 1.38
CA ALA A 47 5.21 1.18 1.51
C ALA A 47 4.88 1.78 0.15
N LEU A 48 3.60 2.06 -0.07
CA LEU A 48 3.11 2.76 -1.24
C LEU A 48 2.49 4.08 -0.79
N GLY A 49 3.02 5.18 -1.28
CA GLY A 49 2.59 6.51 -0.92
C GLY A 49 2.52 7.44 -2.12
N THR A 50 2.40 8.72 -1.85
CA THR A 50 2.41 9.77 -2.89
C THR A 50 3.75 10.47 -2.93
N HIS A 51 3.97 11.28 -3.97
CA HIS A 51 5.24 12.00 -4.15
C HIS A 51 5.46 13.14 -3.15
N LYS A 52 4.44 13.56 -2.41
CA LYS A 52 4.51 14.76 -1.57
C LYS A 52 4.01 14.58 -0.13
N GLY A 53 3.77 13.35 0.31
CA GLY A 53 3.26 13.11 1.66
C GLY A 53 4.36 12.98 2.71
N LEU A 54 3.97 12.86 3.96
CA LEU A 54 4.88 12.61 5.07
C LEU A 54 5.67 11.32 4.90
N GLU A 55 5.11 10.37 4.19
CA GLU A 55 5.73 9.08 3.89
C GLU A 55 7.07 9.22 3.18
N GLN A 56 7.26 10.26 2.40
CA GLN A 56 8.51 10.55 1.70
C GLN A 56 9.71 10.64 2.66
N ARG A 57 9.46 11.17 3.83
CA ARG A 57 10.49 11.36 4.85
C ARG A 57 10.50 10.24 5.87
N LEU A 58 9.32 9.86 6.36
CA LEU A 58 9.19 8.96 7.50
C LEU A 58 9.45 7.51 7.15
N VAL A 59 9.05 7.06 5.96
CA VAL A 59 9.21 5.66 5.56
C VAL A 59 10.69 5.31 5.35
N PRO A 60 11.45 6.06 4.52
CA PRO A 60 12.88 5.77 4.37
C PRO A 60 13.68 5.94 5.66
N ALA A 61 13.29 6.90 6.52
CA ALA A 61 13.97 7.10 7.81
C ALA A 61 13.89 5.88 8.71
N ARG A 62 12.85 5.05 8.58
CA ARG A 62 12.70 3.80 9.30
C ARG A 62 13.33 2.60 8.59
N GLY A 63 13.93 2.80 7.43
CA GLY A 63 14.60 1.75 6.68
C GLY A 63 13.68 0.92 5.79
N TYR A 64 12.50 1.41 5.47
CA TYR A 64 11.57 0.72 4.56
C TYR A 64 11.66 1.28 3.15
N ALA A 65 11.46 0.40 2.18
CA ALA A 65 11.35 0.82 0.79
C ALA A 65 10.03 1.58 0.58
N LEU A 66 10.08 2.63 -0.22
CA LEU A 66 8.91 3.42 -0.59
C LEU A 66 8.76 3.43 -2.10
N ARG A 67 7.56 3.10 -2.55
CA ARG A 67 7.14 3.34 -3.93
C ARG A 67 6.08 4.42 -3.92
N THR A 68 6.07 5.25 -4.94
CA THR A 68 5.14 6.38 -5.01
C THR A 68 4.27 6.29 -6.25
N ILE A 69 3.06 6.79 -6.11
CA ILE A 69 2.10 6.88 -7.21
C ILE A 69 1.58 8.32 -7.29
N PRO A 70 1.05 8.73 -8.44
CA PRO A 70 0.42 10.04 -8.54
C PRO A 70 -0.74 10.18 -7.56
N LYS A 71 -0.84 11.35 -6.93
CA LYS A 71 -1.96 11.66 -6.05
C LYS A 71 -3.21 11.90 -6.89
N VAL A 72 -4.29 11.18 -6.56
CA VAL A 72 -5.59 11.39 -7.19
C VAL A 72 -6.54 11.93 -6.14
N ALA A 73 -6.90 13.20 -6.28
CA ALA A 73 -7.90 13.83 -5.43
C ALA A 73 -9.27 13.79 -6.14
N PHE A 74 -10.29 13.37 -5.41
CA PHE A 74 -11.65 13.39 -5.93
C PHE A 74 -12.19 14.81 -5.86
N PRO A 75 -12.54 15.42 -7.01
CA PRO A 75 -13.04 16.80 -7.01
C PRO A 75 -14.41 16.86 -6.32
N ARG A 76 -14.59 17.91 -5.50
CA ARG A 76 -15.84 18.15 -4.78
C ARG A 76 -16.86 18.90 -5.61
N ARG A 77 -16.44 19.49 -6.74
CA ARG A 77 -17.28 20.30 -7.61
C ARG A 77 -17.16 19.80 -9.05
N PRO A 78 -18.25 19.87 -9.85
CA PRO A 78 -18.14 19.57 -11.27
C PRO A 78 -17.23 20.59 -11.96
N GLY A 79 -16.46 20.11 -12.92
CA GLY A 79 -15.51 20.93 -13.66
C GLY A 79 -14.48 20.10 -14.40
N GLY A 80 -13.43 20.73 -14.90
CA GLY A 80 -12.38 20.06 -15.67
C GLY A 80 -11.66 18.97 -14.88
N ALA A 81 -11.52 19.12 -13.56
CA ALA A 81 -10.90 18.11 -12.71
C ALA A 81 -11.73 16.82 -12.68
N LEU A 82 -13.06 16.93 -12.71
CA LEU A 82 -13.94 15.76 -12.72
C LEU A 82 -13.81 15.00 -14.04
N VAL A 83 -13.68 15.73 -15.15
CA VAL A 83 -13.50 15.12 -16.48
C VAL A 83 -12.15 14.39 -16.57
N ARG A 84 -11.12 14.90 -15.90
CA ARG A 84 -9.78 14.31 -15.92
C ARG A 84 -9.61 13.16 -14.91
N LEU A 85 -10.57 12.98 -14.01
CA LEU A 85 -10.48 11.98 -12.95
C LEU A 85 -10.25 10.56 -13.48
N PRO A 86 -10.97 10.07 -14.52
CA PRO A 86 -10.75 8.73 -15.02
C PRO A 86 -9.32 8.49 -15.53
N VAL A 87 -8.72 9.48 -16.19
CA VAL A 87 -7.35 9.39 -16.68
C VAL A 87 -6.36 9.40 -15.52
N ALA A 88 -6.56 10.30 -14.55
CA ALA A 88 -5.71 10.39 -13.37
C ALA A 88 -5.80 9.12 -12.52
N LEU A 89 -7.00 8.58 -12.35
CA LEU A 89 -7.20 7.33 -11.61
C LEU A 89 -6.54 6.16 -12.32
N LYS A 90 -6.67 6.08 -13.64
CA LYS A 90 -6.01 5.03 -14.42
C LYS A 90 -4.48 5.10 -14.25
N ALA A 91 -3.90 6.29 -14.32
CA ALA A 91 -2.47 6.46 -14.14
C ALA A 91 -2.02 6.01 -12.75
N ALA A 92 -2.78 6.34 -11.72
CA ALA A 92 -2.47 5.93 -10.35
C ALA A 92 -2.62 4.42 -10.17
N VAL A 93 -3.66 3.82 -10.74
CA VAL A 93 -3.86 2.36 -10.68
C VAL A 93 -2.76 1.62 -11.44
N ASP A 94 -2.35 2.13 -12.59
CA ASP A 94 -1.25 1.54 -13.36
C ASP A 94 0.07 1.63 -12.58
N ALA A 95 0.33 2.75 -11.93
CA ALA A 95 1.53 2.92 -11.10
C ALA A 95 1.50 2.00 -9.88
N ALA A 96 0.34 1.86 -9.22
CA ALA A 96 0.18 0.92 -8.12
C ALA A 96 0.38 -0.51 -8.60
N GLY A 97 -0.15 -0.85 -9.77
CA GLY A 97 0.04 -2.15 -10.38
C GLY A 97 1.49 -2.46 -10.67
N ALA A 98 2.25 -1.49 -11.18
CA ALA A 98 3.67 -1.65 -11.41
C ALA A 98 4.43 -1.92 -10.11
N ALA A 99 4.08 -1.22 -9.03
CA ALA A 99 4.67 -1.46 -7.72
C ALA A 99 4.34 -2.85 -7.19
N ILE A 100 3.11 -3.31 -7.39
CA ILE A 100 2.68 -4.65 -7.00
C ILE A 100 3.45 -5.71 -7.80
N ASP A 101 3.57 -5.54 -9.10
CA ASP A 101 4.29 -6.49 -9.96
C ASP A 101 5.78 -6.55 -9.59
N GLU A 102 6.38 -5.42 -9.26
CA GLU A 102 7.79 -5.33 -8.87
C GLU A 102 8.05 -5.99 -7.52
N THR A 103 7.16 -5.82 -6.55
CA THR A 103 7.36 -6.32 -5.18
C THR A 103 6.72 -7.68 -4.92
N ALA A 104 5.82 -8.12 -5.79
CA ALA A 104 5.10 -9.39 -5.69
C ALA A 104 4.57 -9.65 -4.28
N PRO A 105 3.72 -8.76 -3.73
CA PRO A 105 3.26 -8.91 -2.36
C PRO A 105 2.23 -10.04 -2.23
N ASP A 106 2.26 -10.71 -1.09
CA ASP A 106 1.25 -11.71 -0.74
C ASP A 106 -0.04 -11.08 -0.25
N VAL A 107 0.04 -9.85 0.25
CA VAL A 107 -1.10 -9.09 0.74
C VAL A 107 -0.84 -7.59 0.60
N VAL A 108 -1.90 -6.85 0.33
CA VAL A 108 -1.90 -5.40 0.31
C VAL A 108 -2.74 -4.91 1.49
N VAL A 109 -2.14 -4.09 2.35
CA VAL A 109 -2.81 -3.50 3.50
C VAL A 109 -2.97 -2.00 3.26
N GLY A 110 -4.19 -1.49 3.37
CA GLY A 110 -4.47 -0.08 3.17
C GLY A 110 -4.80 0.65 4.47
N PHE A 111 -4.25 1.84 4.59
CA PHE A 111 -4.41 2.68 5.78
C PHE A 111 -5.19 3.97 5.50
N GLY A 112 -5.72 4.11 4.29
CA GLY A 112 -6.48 5.29 3.89
C GLY A 112 -5.64 6.30 3.11
N GLY A 113 -6.27 7.41 2.76
CA GLY A 113 -5.66 8.43 1.91
C GLY A 113 -5.87 8.14 0.42
N TYR A 114 -5.30 9.02 -0.41
CA TYR A 114 -5.48 8.96 -1.86
C TYR A 114 -4.80 7.75 -2.52
N VAL A 115 -3.92 7.09 -1.80
CA VAL A 115 -3.14 5.95 -2.29
C VAL A 115 -3.93 4.65 -2.23
N SER A 116 -4.80 4.52 -1.23
CA SER A 116 -5.44 3.24 -0.93
C SER A 116 -6.37 2.77 -2.05
N THR A 117 -7.19 3.65 -2.61
CA THR A 117 -8.12 3.26 -3.68
C THR A 117 -7.40 2.71 -4.91
N PRO A 118 -6.37 3.39 -5.47
CA PRO A 118 -5.61 2.80 -6.57
C PRO A 118 -4.95 1.46 -6.21
N ALA A 119 -4.42 1.35 -4.98
CA ALA A 119 -3.79 0.11 -4.53
C ALA A 119 -4.79 -1.04 -4.47
N TYR A 120 -5.99 -0.79 -3.96
CA TYR A 120 -7.04 -1.82 -3.89
C TYR A 120 -7.47 -2.28 -5.27
N LEU A 121 -7.69 -1.34 -6.20
CA LEU A 121 -8.08 -1.69 -7.56
C LEU A 121 -7.00 -2.50 -8.26
N ALA A 122 -5.75 -2.11 -8.10
CA ALA A 122 -4.64 -2.83 -8.71
C ALA A 122 -4.46 -4.24 -8.11
N ALA A 123 -4.59 -4.37 -6.79
CA ALA A 123 -4.51 -5.65 -6.09
C ALA A 123 -5.66 -6.57 -6.49
N ARG A 124 -6.87 -6.02 -6.57
CA ARG A 124 -8.05 -6.79 -6.95
C ARG A 124 -7.92 -7.39 -8.34
N ARG A 125 -7.40 -6.62 -9.30
CA ARG A 125 -7.17 -7.09 -10.66
C ARG A 125 -6.18 -8.25 -10.73
N ARG A 126 -5.31 -8.37 -9.73
CA ARG A 126 -4.27 -9.40 -9.67
C ARG A 126 -4.62 -10.55 -8.73
N GLY A 127 -5.80 -10.51 -8.13
CA GLY A 127 -6.23 -11.54 -7.17
C GLY A 127 -5.44 -11.55 -5.87
N ILE A 128 -4.83 -10.43 -5.51
CA ILE A 128 -4.06 -10.33 -4.26
C ILE A 128 -4.99 -9.94 -3.12
N PRO A 129 -4.92 -10.64 -1.98
CA PRO A 129 -5.73 -10.31 -0.80
C PRO A 129 -5.51 -8.89 -0.32
N ILE A 130 -6.57 -8.25 0.12
CA ILE A 130 -6.56 -6.88 0.60
C ILE A 130 -7.04 -6.86 2.05
N VAL A 131 -6.31 -6.15 2.90
CA VAL A 131 -6.70 -5.86 4.28
C VAL A 131 -6.87 -4.36 4.40
N VAL A 132 -8.00 -3.94 4.95
CA VAL A 132 -8.32 -2.52 5.14
C VAL A 132 -8.27 -2.20 6.62
N HIS A 133 -7.47 -1.20 6.94
CA HIS A 133 -7.35 -0.69 8.32
C HIS A 133 -8.39 0.39 8.58
#